data_dc8a6f29e61e17c8da7eb36eba758d3f
#
_entry.id   dc8a6f29e61e17c8da7eb36eba758d3f
#
_cell.length_a   1.000
_cell.length_b   1.000
_cell.length_c   1.000
_cell.angle_alpha   90.00
_cell.angle_beta   90.00
_cell.angle_gamma   90.00
#
_symmetry.space_group_name_H-M   'P 1'
#
loop_
_entity.id
_entity.type
_entity.pdbx_description
1 polymer ?
#
loop_
_entity_poly.entity_id
_entity_poly.type
_entity_poly.pdbx_seq_one_letter_code
_entity_poly.pdbx_strand_id
1 'polypeptide(L)'
;MAQVPVSKEPRHHLVFENDKVRILNVLVPPTDTTQYHVHSTPSVFICFTKTHTGSQRINEQPEYSTSVAGNVWFEDLSEPHIKIHRVWNMDTSVFHVMDIELMSKEKSFVINTQAIHHAHLQIDSPWARAYSIQLAKNEDLRIKNQPSDFILVAINDAEIKMVENGKESTSFIKASEYYWINANDIFSVINAGYARADFTLVSIK
;
A
#
# COMPACT_ATOMS: atom_id res chain seq x y z
N MET A 1 0.41 -29.74 -4.83
CA MET A 1 -0.59 -28.84 -4.21
C MET A 1 -1.11 -27.90 -5.26
N ALA A 2 -2.41 -27.61 -5.26
CA ALA A 2 -2.98 -26.62 -6.18
C ALA A 2 -2.40 -25.22 -5.84
N GLN A 3 -2.00 -24.49 -6.85
CA GLN A 3 -1.51 -23.11 -6.76
C GLN A 3 -2.50 -22.23 -7.50
N VAL A 4 -2.82 -21.09 -6.92
CA VAL A 4 -3.72 -20.11 -7.53
C VAL A 4 -2.98 -18.79 -7.77
N PRO A 5 -3.31 -18.01 -8.81
CA PRO A 5 -2.83 -16.63 -8.90
C PRO A 5 -3.23 -15.85 -7.64
N VAL A 6 -2.40 -14.92 -7.19
CA VAL A 6 -2.68 -14.10 -6.00
C VAL A 6 -4.06 -13.45 -6.05
N SER A 7 -4.47 -12.96 -7.21
CA SER A 7 -5.80 -12.33 -7.43
C SER A 7 -6.98 -13.31 -7.35
N LYS A 8 -6.74 -14.61 -7.19
CA LYS A 8 -7.77 -15.66 -7.02
C LYS A 8 -7.70 -16.34 -5.66
N GLU A 9 -6.74 -15.97 -4.82
CA GLU A 9 -6.66 -16.46 -3.46
C GLU A 9 -7.78 -15.82 -2.60
N PRO A 10 -8.61 -16.60 -1.87
CA PRO A 10 -9.82 -16.08 -1.23
C PRO A 10 -9.62 -14.98 -0.17
N ARG A 11 -8.42 -14.82 0.40
CA ARG A 11 -8.10 -13.76 1.39
C ARG A 11 -7.57 -12.49 0.72
N HIS A 12 -7.37 -12.51 -0.61
CA HIS A 12 -6.92 -11.38 -1.41
C HIS A 12 -8.12 -10.80 -2.17
N HIS A 13 -8.68 -9.72 -1.65
CA HIS A 13 -9.88 -9.09 -2.20
C HIS A 13 -9.48 -7.98 -3.16
N LEU A 14 -9.82 -8.12 -4.45
CA LEU A 14 -9.62 -7.07 -5.43
C LEU A 14 -10.47 -5.84 -5.06
N VAL A 15 -9.83 -4.69 -4.88
CA VAL A 15 -10.49 -3.41 -4.58
C VAL A 15 -10.37 -2.39 -5.69
N PHE A 16 -9.31 -2.49 -6.52
CA PHE A 16 -9.11 -1.63 -7.69
C PHE A 16 -8.19 -2.29 -8.71
N GLU A 17 -8.43 -2.03 -10.00
CA GLU A 17 -7.53 -2.43 -11.08
C GLU A 17 -7.64 -1.46 -12.25
N ASN A 18 -6.49 -1.08 -12.81
CA ASN A 18 -6.36 -0.37 -14.08
C ASN A 18 -5.12 -0.88 -14.85
N ASP A 19 -4.71 -0.19 -15.88
CA ASP A 19 -3.53 -0.54 -16.69
C ASP A 19 -2.19 -0.38 -15.95
N LYS A 20 -2.16 0.35 -14.84
CA LYS A 20 -0.95 0.65 -14.05
C LYS A 20 -0.81 -0.19 -12.80
N VAL A 21 -1.91 -0.47 -12.11
CA VAL A 21 -1.90 -1.18 -10.83
C VAL A 21 -3.09 -2.12 -10.66
N ARG A 22 -2.89 -3.15 -9.81
CA ARG A 22 -3.95 -3.90 -9.16
C ARG A 22 -3.78 -3.78 -7.64
N ILE A 23 -4.83 -3.40 -6.93
CA ILE A 23 -4.84 -3.26 -5.47
C ILE A 23 -5.67 -4.39 -4.88
N LEU A 24 -5.05 -5.17 -3.99
CA LEU A 24 -5.68 -6.26 -3.27
C LEU A 24 -5.66 -5.95 -1.76
N ASN A 25 -6.81 -6.04 -1.10
CA ASN A 25 -6.87 -6.09 0.36
C ASN A 25 -6.69 -7.54 0.81
N VAL A 26 -5.61 -7.82 1.52
CA VAL A 26 -5.27 -9.13 2.08
C VAL A 26 -5.77 -9.18 3.52
N LEU A 27 -6.73 -10.04 3.79
CA LEU A 27 -7.36 -10.21 5.11
C LEU A 27 -7.25 -11.68 5.53
N VAL A 28 -6.30 -11.97 6.42
CA VAL A 28 -6.16 -13.32 6.99
C VAL A 28 -6.67 -13.31 8.43
N PRO A 29 -7.84 -13.92 8.70
CA PRO A 29 -8.40 -13.99 10.05
C PRO A 29 -7.47 -14.69 11.05
N PRO A 30 -7.70 -14.54 12.36
CA PRO A 30 -6.99 -15.29 13.39
C PRO A 30 -7.00 -16.79 13.11
N THR A 31 -5.85 -17.45 13.23
CA THR A 31 -5.64 -18.89 13.00
C THR A 31 -5.91 -19.41 11.59
N ASP A 32 -6.23 -18.52 10.63
CA ASP A 32 -6.45 -18.89 9.23
C ASP A 32 -5.16 -18.91 8.42
N THR A 33 -5.22 -19.59 7.27
CA THR A 33 -4.08 -19.79 6.37
C THR A 33 -4.53 -19.59 4.92
N THR A 34 -3.75 -18.83 4.13
CA THR A 34 -3.97 -18.71 2.68
C THR A 34 -3.66 -20.04 1.97
N GLN A 35 -4.22 -20.23 0.79
CA GLN A 35 -3.73 -21.26 -0.12
C GLN A 35 -2.30 -20.92 -0.59
N TYR A 36 -1.57 -21.90 -1.15
CA TYR A 36 -0.38 -21.55 -1.93
C TYR A 36 -0.79 -20.74 -3.13
N HIS A 37 -0.25 -19.52 -3.23
CA HIS A 37 -0.57 -18.59 -4.31
C HIS A 37 0.70 -18.03 -4.95
N VAL A 38 0.53 -17.56 -6.17
CA VAL A 38 1.63 -17.12 -7.05
C VAL A 38 1.58 -15.60 -7.16
N HIS A 39 2.65 -14.94 -6.73
CA HIS A 39 2.94 -13.56 -7.08
C HIS A 39 3.92 -13.55 -8.26
N SER A 40 3.57 -12.81 -9.31
CA SER A 40 4.37 -12.68 -10.54
C SER A 40 4.49 -11.23 -11.03
N THR A 41 4.14 -10.28 -10.16
CA THR A 41 4.13 -8.84 -10.45
C THR A 41 4.84 -8.10 -9.33
N PRO A 42 5.75 -7.14 -9.61
CA PRO A 42 6.36 -6.32 -8.58
C PRO A 42 5.30 -5.65 -7.71
N SER A 43 5.48 -5.65 -6.41
CA SER A 43 4.46 -5.21 -5.47
C SER A 43 5.01 -4.33 -4.35
N VAL A 44 4.21 -3.33 -3.97
CA VAL A 44 4.36 -2.58 -2.72
C VAL A 44 3.32 -3.09 -1.74
N PHE A 45 3.78 -3.48 -0.56
CA PHE A 45 2.92 -3.95 0.52
C PHE A 45 2.85 -2.92 1.63
N ILE A 46 1.64 -2.70 2.18
CA ILE A 46 1.39 -1.77 3.28
C ILE A 46 0.60 -2.51 4.36
N CYS A 47 1.15 -2.59 5.58
CA CYS A 47 0.52 -3.27 6.70
C CYS A 47 -0.32 -2.31 7.56
N PHE A 48 -1.49 -2.77 8.02
CA PHE A 48 -2.42 -1.97 8.85
C PHE A 48 -2.58 -2.50 10.27
N THR A 49 -2.10 -3.70 10.56
CA THR A 49 -2.28 -4.32 11.88
C THR A 49 -0.96 -4.81 12.45
N LYS A 50 -0.84 -4.79 13.79
CA LYS A 50 0.23 -5.52 14.45
C LYS A 50 -0.17 -6.98 14.53
N THR A 51 0.57 -7.86 13.83
CA THR A 51 0.21 -9.28 13.74
C THR A 51 1.46 -10.13 13.61
N HIS A 52 1.49 -11.23 14.36
CA HIS A 52 2.50 -12.28 14.22
C HIS A 52 2.06 -13.29 13.18
N THR A 53 2.87 -13.51 12.17
CA THR A 53 2.55 -14.36 11.01
C THR A 53 3.66 -15.35 10.71
N GLY A 54 3.28 -16.48 10.12
CA GLY A 54 4.19 -17.37 9.45
C GLY A 54 3.98 -17.30 7.94
N SER A 55 5.05 -17.46 7.18
CA SER A 55 5.04 -17.57 5.73
C SER A 55 5.89 -18.76 5.30
N GLN A 56 5.50 -19.42 4.23
CA GLN A 56 6.28 -20.54 3.70
C GLN A 56 6.26 -20.50 2.18
N ARG A 57 7.44 -20.34 1.58
CA ARG A 57 7.63 -20.61 0.16
C ARG A 57 7.51 -22.10 -0.11
N ILE A 58 7.07 -22.46 -1.31
CA ILE A 58 6.98 -23.86 -1.70
C ILE A 58 8.37 -24.53 -1.62
N ASN A 59 8.43 -25.70 -1.02
CA ASN A 59 9.67 -26.49 -0.78
C ASN A 59 10.73 -25.82 0.14
N GLU A 60 10.39 -24.75 0.86
CA GLU A 60 11.27 -24.08 1.82
C GLU A 60 10.76 -24.24 3.26
N GLN A 61 11.62 -23.97 4.24
CA GLN A 61 11.24 -23.92 5.65
C GLN A 61 10.36 -22.70 5.93
N PRO A 62 9.44 -22.77 6.90
CA PRO A 62 8.65 -21.63 7.33
C PRO A 62 9.52 -20.51 7.89
N GLU A 63 9.12 -19.26 7.59
CA GLU A 63 9.65 -18.03 8.19
C GLU A 63 8.58 -17.39 9.06
N TYR A 64 8.98 -16.73 10.14
CA TYR A 64 8.08 -16.07 11.07
C TYR A 64 8.44 -14.59 11.23
N SER A 65 7.44 -13.74 11.25
CA SER A 65 7.63 -12.30 11.38
C SER A 65 6.53 -11.65 12.20
N THR A 66 6.80 -10.44 12.68
CA THR A 66 5.78 -9.56 13.27
C THR A 66 5.74 -8.28 12.47
N SER A 67 4.61 -7.98 11.89
CA SER A 67 4.34 -6.70 11.21
C SER A 67 3.65 -5.72 12.16
N VAL A 68 3.72 -4.44 11.84
CA VAL A 68 3.01 -3.36 12.54
C VAL A 68 2.37 -2.43 11.53
N ALA A 69 1.33 -1.71 11.95
CA ALA A 69 0.69 -0.71 11.09
C ALA A 69 1.72 0.34 10.62
N GLY A 70 1.66 0.69 9.34
CA GLY A 70 2.59 1.60 8.69
C GLY A 70 3.88 0.95 8.18
N ASN A 71 4.13 -0.35 8.40
CA ASN A 71 5.21 -1.06 7.72
C ASN A 71 4.93 -1.09 6.22
N VAL A 72 5.93 -0.67 5.45
CA VAL A 72 5.88 -0.67 3.98
C VAL A 72 7.11 -1.41 3.46
N TRP A 73 6.90 -2.33 2.51
CA TRP A 73 8.02 -3.01 1.84
C TRP A 73 7.70 -3.24 0.36
N PHE A 74 8.74 -3.47 -0.41
CA PHE A 74 8.68 -3.74 -1.84
C PHE A 74 9.32 -5.09 -2.14
N GLU A 75 8.70 -5.86 -3.03
CA GLU A 75 9.31 -7.06 -3.61
C GLU A 75 9.22 -6.98 -5.14
N ASP A 76 10.34 -7.18 -5.82
CA ASP A 76 10.33 -7.43 -7.27
C ASP A 76 9.99 -8.91 -7.49
N LEU A 77 8.73 -9.16 -7.78
CA LEU A 77 8.18 -10.51 -7.97
C LEU A 77 8.02 -10.86 -9.46
N SER A 78 8.57 -10.02 -10.37
CA SER A 78 8.61 -10.34 -11.79
C SER A 78 9.57 -11.49 -12.10
N GLU A 79 9.45 -12.09 -13.28
CA GLU A 79 10.43 -13.08 -13.74
C GLU A 79 11.87 -12.55 -13.65
N PRO A 80 12.85 -13.31 -13.12
CA PRO A 80 12.73 -14.71 -12.63
C PRO A 80 12.38 -14.85 -11.13
N HIS A 81 11.91 -13.80 -10.44
CA HIS A 81 11.73 -13.73 -8.99
C HIS A 81 10.32 -14.10 -8.50
N ILE A 82 9.57 -14.85 -9.32
CA ILE A 82 8.22 -15.32 -8.97
C ILE A 82 8.24 -15.97 -7.58
N LYS A 83 7.25 -15.60 -6.75
CA LYS A 83 7.10 -16.13 -5.40
C LYS A 83 5.85 -17.00 -5.30
N ILE A 84 6.03 -18.25 -4.90
CA ILE A 84 4.93 -19.17 -4.60
C ILE A 84 4.98 -19.45 -3.10
N HIS A 85 4.00 -18.95 -2.38
CA HIS A 85 3.96 -19.08 -0.93
C HIS A 85 2.54 -19.19 -0.37
N ARG A 86 2.46 -19.51 0.91
CA ARG A 86 1.26 -19.37 1.76
C ARG A 86 1.62 -18.56 3.00
N VAL A 87 0.62 -17.91 3.58
CA VAL A 87 0.76 -17.12 4.82
C VAL A 87 -0.30 -17.60 5.81
N TRP A 88 0.03 -17.64 7.09
CA TRP A 88 -0.93 -17.91 8.15
C TRP A 88 -0.79 -16.89 9.28
N ASN A 89 -1.92 -16.61 9.90
CA ASN A 89 -2.02 -15.70 11.02
C ASN A 89 -1.90 -16.46 12.34
N MET A 90 -0.93 -16.07 13.18
CA MET A 90 -0.65 -16.69 14.48
C MET A 90 -1.16 -15.84 15.65
N ASP A 91 -1.88 -14.74 15.34
CA ASP A 91 -2.34 -13.78 16.33
C ASP A 91 -3.87 -13.82 16.48
N THR A 92 -4.39 -13.03 17.43
CA THR A 92 -5.83 -12.87 17.69
C THR A 92 -6.47 -11.73 16.89
N SER A 93 -5.67 -10.86 16.29
CA SER A 93 -6.11 -9.81 15.36
C SER A 93 -6.05 -10.29 13.91
N VAL A 94 -6.83 -9.68 13.03
CA VAL A 94 -6.75 -9.94 11.58
C VAL A 94 -5.39 -9.45 11.06
N PHE A 95 -4.67 -10.27 10.31
CA PHE A 95 -3.54 -9.80 9.52
C PHE A 95 -4.09 -9.06 8.29
N HIS A 96 -3.87 -7.75 8.24
CA HIS A 96 -4.39 -6.88 7.20
C HIS A 96 -3.24 -6.19 6.47
N VAL A 97 -3.13 -6.44 5.17
CA VAL A 97 -2.13 -5.85 4.27
C VAL A 97 -2.81 -5.40 2.98
N MET A 98 -2.40 -4.27 2.44
CA MET A 98 -2.68 -3.90 1.05
C MET A 98 -1.50 -4.35 0.18
N ASP A 99 -1.78 -5.11 -0.87
CA ASP A 99 -0.84 -5.49 -1.92
C ASP A 99 -1.15 -4.63 -3.16
N ILE A 100 -0.22 -3.76 -3.52
CA ILE A 100 -0.30 -2.91 -4.71
C ILE A 100 0.62 -3.52 -5.77
N GLU A 101 0.07 -4.35 -6.65
CA GLU A 101 0.77 -4.91 -7.80
C GLU A 101 1.01 -3.84 -8.86
N LEU A 102 2.25 -3.67 -9.29
CA LEU A 102 2.69 -2.64 -10.23
C LEU A 102 2.68 -3.22 -11.65
N MET A 103 1.61 -2.96 -12.40
CA MET A 103 1.31 -3.58 -13.70
C MET A 103 2.05 -2.89 -14.87
N SER A 104 2.47 -1.62 -14.69
CA SER A 104 3.15 -0.86 -15.73
C SER A 104 4.49 -1.50 -16.10
N LYS A 105 4.82 -1.52 -17.40
CA LYS A 105 6.11 -1.98 -17.91
C LYS A 105 7.18 -0.88 -17.93
N GLU A 106 6.79 0.35 -17.70
CA GLU A 106 7.70 1.50 -17.68
C GLU A 106 8.47 1.57 -16.38
N LYS A 107 9.79 1.74 -16.46
CA LYS A 107 10.71 1.74 -15.30
C LYS A 107 11.39 3.09 -15.07
N SER A 108 10.93 4.18 -15.70
CA SER A 108 11.56 5.49 -15.56
C SER A 108 10.73 6.42 -14.68
N PHE A 109 11.35 6.95 -13.62
CA PHE A 109 10.74 7.91 -12.73
C PHE A 109 11.39 9.28 -12.86
N VAL A 110 10.55 10.30 -12.98
CA VAL A 110 10.95 11.66 -12.67
C VAL A 110 9.98 12.18 -11.60
N ILE A 111 10.40 12.12 -10.33
CA ILE A 111 9.65 12.77 -9.25
C ILE A 111 10.47 13.96 -8.75
N ASN A 112 9.85 15.10 -8.70
CA ASN A 112 10.41 16.25 -7.99
C ASN A 112 10.19 16.06 -6.47
N THR A 113 11.12 15.35 -5.82
CA THR A 113 11.04 15.04 -4.38
C THR A 113 11.08 16.29 -3.48
N GLN A 114 11.55 17.43 -3.97
CA GLN A 114 11.56 18.70 -3.21
C GLN A 114 10.16 19.30 -3.02
N ALA A 115 9.16 18.78 -3.73
CA ALA A 115 7.80 19.33 -3.71
C ALA A 115 6.84 18.64 -2.71
N ILE A 116 7.28 17.60 -1.99
CA ILE A 116 6.41 16.85 -1.08
C ILE A 116 6.86 17.08 0.37
N HIS A 117 6.22 18.04 1.03
CA HIS A 117 6.45 18.30 2.44
C HIS A 117 5.92 17.16 3.32
N HIS A 118 6.52 16.93 4.47
CA HIS A 118 6.20 15.87 5.45
C HIS A 118 6.37 14.44 4.91
N ALA A 119 7.00 14.26 3.74
CA ALA A 119 7.23 12.93 3.14
C ALA A 119 8.62 12.39 3.53
N HIS A 120 8.63 11.21 4.12
CA HIS A 120 9.84 10.46 4.43
C HIS A 120 9.94 9.23 3.53
N LEU A 121 10.95 9.18 2.67
CA LEU A 121 11.16 8.08 1.73
C LEU A 121 11.38 6.77 2.49
N GLN A 122 10.58 5.75 2.16
CA GLN A 122 10.64 4.40 2.70
C GLN A 122 11.14 3.40 1.65
N ILE A 123 10.69 3.57 0.40
CA ILE A 123 11.03 2.69 -0.73
C ILE A 123 11.51 3.58 -1.89
N ASP A 124 12.64 3.21 -2.46
CA ASP A 124 13.13 3.75 -3.75
C ASP A 124 13.49 2.56 -4.65
N SER A 125 12.58 2.20 -5.55
CA SER A 125 12.74 1.08 -6.47
C SER A 125 12.57 1.53 -7.93
N PRO A 126 13.02 0.73 -8.91
CA PRO A 126 12.74 1.02 -10.32
C PRO A 126 11.25 1.07 -10.67
N TRP A 127 10.38 0.51 -9.81
CA TRP A 127 8.95 0.34 -10.05
C TRP A 127 8.07 1.37 -9.36
N ALA A 128 8.42 1.72 -8.12
CA ALA A 128 7.65 2.62 -7.29
C ALA A 128 8.53 3.33 -6.25
N ARG A 129 8.07 4.48 -5.77
CA ARG A 129 8.56 5.10 -4.53
C ARG A 129 7.43 5.14 -3.53
N ALA A 130 7.74 4.84 -2.28
CA ALA A 130 6.78 4.99 -1.20
C ALA A 130 7.34 5.90 -0.11
N TYR A 131 6.45 6.70 0.45
CA TYR A 131 6.77 7.68 1.49
C TYR A 131 5.81 7.50 2.67
N SER A 132 6.33 7.57 3.89
CA SER A 132 5.49 7.76 5.07
C SER A 132 5.20 9.25 5.26
N ILE A 133 3.96 9.56 5.61
CA ILE A 133 3.45 10.90 5.86
C ILE A 133 2.84 10.91 7.25
N GLN A 134 3.19 11.89 8.08
CA GLN A 134 2.63 12.08 9.42
C GLN A 134 2.16 13.52 9.53
N LEU A 135 0.87 13.72 9.72
CA LEU A 135 0.26 15.03 9.83
C LEU A 135 -0.30 15.25 11.24
N ALA A 136 0.27 16.19 11.98
CA ALA A 136 -0.35 16.71 13.19
C ALA A 136 -1.62 17.52 12.82
N LYS A 137 -2.42 17.91 13.82
CA LYS A 137 -3.60 18.73 13.59
C LYS A 137 -3.28 20.00 12.80
N ASN A 138 -4.05 20.25 11.74
CA ASN A 138 -3.92 21.36 10.78
C ASN A 138 -2.64 21.31 9.90
N GLU A 139 -1.80 20.30 10.01
CA GLU A 139 -0.75 20.08 9.02
C GLU A 139 -1.31 19.50 7.73
N ASP A 140 -0.62 19.77 6.63
CA ASP A 140 -1.07 19.38 5.30
C ASP A 140 0.02 18.70 4.47
N LEU A 141 -0.42 17.77 3.64
CA LEU A 141 0.34 17.24 2.51
C LEU A 141 -0.13 17.96 1.25
N ARG A 142 0.81 18.44 0.43
CA ARG A 142 0.53 19.06 -0.87
C ARG A 142 1.28 18.34 -1.98
N ILE A 143 0.54 17.99 -3.03
CA ILE A 143 1.07 17.40 -4.26
C ILE A 143 0.67 18.33 -5.42
N LYS A 144 1.66 18.82 -6.17
CA LYS A 144 1.43 19.74 -7.29
C LYS A 144 2.36 19.40 -8.44
N ASN A 145 1.82 19.40 -9.66
CA ASN A 145 2.59 19.30 -10.91
C ASN A 145 3.58 18.12 -10.91
N GLN A 146 3.16 16.98 -10.39
CA GLN A 146 3.96 15.77 -10.45
C GLN A 146 3.63 15.00 -11.73
N PRO A 147 4.65 14.48 -12.43
CA PRO A 147 4.44 13.76 -13.70
C PRO A 147 3.93 12.32 -13.51
N SER A 148 3.80 11.87 -12.27
CA SER A 148 3.38 10.50 -11.92
C SER A 148 2.04 10.53 -11.19
N ASP A 149 1.29 9.44 -11.29
CA ASP A 149 0.14 9.20 -10.43
C ASP A 149 0.58 8.80 -9.02
N PHE A 150 -0.29 9.01 -8.04
CA PHE A 150 -0.05 8.61 -6.67
C PHE A 150 -1.26 7.88 -6.09
N ILE A 151 -0.97 7.00 -5.14
CA ILE A 151 -1.96 6.41 -4.24
C ILE A 151 -1.64 6.90 -2.84
N LEU A 152 -2.55 7.65 -2.23
CA LEU A 152 -2.47 8.06 -0.82
C LEU A 152 -3.30 7.10 0.02
N VAL A 153 -2.67 6.31 0.87
CA VAL A 153 -3.29 5.25 1.68
C VAL A 153 -3.30 5.68 3.14
N ALA A 154 -4.46 5.67 3.79
CA ALA A 154 -4.57 5.96 5.22
C ALA A 154 -4.10 4.75 6.05
N ILE A 155 -3.20 5.02 7.01
CA ILE A 155 -2.69 4.00 7.95
C ILE A 155 -3.57 3.91 9.21
N ASN A 156 -4.17 5.00 9.61
CA ASN A 156 -5.12 5.07 10.72
C ASN A 156 -6.35 5.88 10.33
N ASP A 157 -7.40 5.74 11.11
CA ASP A 157 -8.62 6.54 10.95
C ASP A 157 -8.32 8.01 11.23
N ALA A 158 -8.85 8.91 10.37
CA ALA A 158 -8.63 10.35 10.51
C ALA A 158 -9.77 11.19 9.95
N GLU A 159 -10.03 12.35 10.56
CA GLU A 159 -10.79 13.44 9.93
C GLU A 159 -9.87 14.23 9.01
N ILE A 160 -10.26 14.40 7.76
CA ILE A 160 -9.46 15.11 6.76
C ILE A 160 -10.29 16.13 5.99
N LYS A 161 -9.63 17.22 5.62
CA LYS A 161 -10.09 18.15 4.60
C LYS A 161 -9.22 17.96 3.36
N MET A 162 -9.84 17.69 2.23
CA MET A 162 -9.16 17.55 0.94
C MET A 162 -9.46 18.74 0.04
N VAL A 163 -8.47 19.08 -0.77
CA VAL A 163 -8.62 20.01 -1.90
C VAL A 163 -8.06 19.35 -3.13
N GLU A 164 -8.91 19.09 -4.10
CA GLU A 164 -8.53 18.51 -5.39
C GLU A 164 -8.97 19.44 -6.51
N ASN A 165 -8.00 19.95 -7.28
CA ASN A 165 -8.24 20.87 -8.39
C ASN A 165 -9.16 22.07 -8.00
N GLY A 166 -8.97 22.59 -6.78
CA GLY A 166 -9.71 23.73 -6.22
C GLY A 166 -11.07 23.39 -5.60
N LYS A 167 -11.49 22.12 -5.60
CA LYS A 167 -12.71 21.66 -4.91
C LYS A 167 -12.37 21.17 -3.51
N GLU A 168 -13.04 21.69 -2.50
CA GLU A 168 -12.85 21.29 -1.10
C GLU A 168 -13.90 20.25 -0.69
N SER A 169 -13.46 19.28 0.11
CA SER A 169 -14.33 18.31 0.78
C SER A 169 -13.79 17.98 2.16
N THR A 170 -14.69 17.64 3.09
CA THR A 170 -14.30 17.14 4.42
C THR A 170 -14.91 15.76 4.56
N SER A 171 -14.11 14.81 5.01
CA SER A 171 -14.54 13.42 5.19
C SER A 171 -13.78 12.77 6.35
N PHE A 172 -14.32 11.64 6.79
CA PHE A 172 -13.63 10.71 7.67
C PHE A 172 -13.08 9.58 6.80
N ILE A 173 -11.75 9.38 6.83
CA ILE A 173 -11.09 8.28 6.14
C ILE A 173 -10.74 7.19 7.15
N LYS A 174 -10.97 5.93 6.80
CA LYS A 174 -10.60 4.77 7.61
C LYS A 174 -9.25 4.21 7.20
N ALA A 175 -8.59 3.53 8.13
CA ALA A 175 -7.40 2.75 7.82
C ALA A 175 -7.64 1.83 6.62
N SER A 176 -6.68 1.74 5.71
CA SER A 176 -6.73 1.04 4.41
C SER A 176 -7.61 1.66 3.31
N GLU A 177 -8.35 2.71 3.58
CA GLU A 177 -8.93 3.50 2.48
C GLU A 177 -7.85 4.31 1.78
N TYR A 178 -8.07 4.64 0.52
CA TYR A 178 -7.07 5.33 -0.31
C TYR A 178 -7.71 6.32 -1.27
N TYR A 179 -6.89 7.27 -1.74
CA TYR A 179 -7.21 8.18 -2.83
C TYR A 179 -6.23 7.97 -3.98
N TRP A 180 -6.77 7.91 -5.20
CA TRP A 180 -6.00 7.99 -6.42
C TRP A 180 -5.82 9.45 -6.80
N ILE A 181 -4.58 9.87 -7.06
CA ILE A 181 -4.21 11.23 -7.44
C ILE A 181 -3.55 11.14 -8.82
N ASN A 182 -4.19 11.73 -9.84
CA ASN A 182 -3.66 11.64 -11.19
C ASN A 182 -2.42 12.53 -11.37
N ALA A 183 -1.59 12.18 -12.33
CA ALA A 183 -0.48 13.01 -12.76
C ALA A 183 -0.96 14.43 -13.08
N ASN A 184 -0.18 15.43 -12.64
CA ASN A 184 -0.42 16.86 -12.79
C ASN A 184 -1.62 17.44 -12.01
N ASP A 185 -2.37 16.63 -11.23
CA ASP A 185 -3.38 17.16 -10.33
C ASP A 185 -2.75 18.07 -9.25
N ILE A 186 -3.57 19.04 -8.79
CA ILE A 186 -3.28 19.84 -7.61
C ILE A 186 -4.09 19.24 -6.47
N PHE A 187 -3.42 18.54 -5.58
CA PHE A 187 -4.04 17.83 -4.47
C PHE A 187 -3.43 18.28 -3.14
N SER A 188 -4.27 18.44 -2.13
CA SER A 188 -3.83 18.54 -0.74
C SER A 188 -4.79 17.82 0.20
N VAL A 189 -4.22 17.26 1.26
CA VAL A 189 -4.95 16.71 2.39
C VAL A 189 -4.46 17.39 3.67
N ILE A 190 -5.39 17.84 4.51
CA ILE A 190 -5.14 18.49 5.79
C ILE A 190 -5.72 17.58 6.88
N ASN A 191 -4.98 17.33 7.94
CA ASN A 191 -5.53 16.67 9.12
C ASN A 191 -6.47 17.65 9.85
N ALA A 192 -7.77 17.44 9.78
CA ALA A 192 -8.80 18.24 10.46
C ALA A 192 -9.09 17.73 11.88
N GLY A 193 -8.65 16.50 12.20
CA GLY A 193 -8.85 15.86 13.50
C GLY A 193 -7.85 16.31 14.58
N TYR A 194 -8.05 15.81 15.79
CA TYR A 194 -7.14 16.05 16.92
C TYR A 194 -6.00 15.03 17.00
N ALA A 195 -6.25 13.78 16.60
CA ALA A 195 -5.24 12.75 16.52
C ALA A 195 -4.35 12.97 15.30
N ARG A 196 -3.11 12.45 15.36
CA ARG A 196 -2.22 12.42 14.19
C ARG A 196 -2.83 11.56 13.09
N ALA A 197 -2.77 12.04 11.87
CA ALA A 197 -3.15 11.29 10.67
C ALA A 197 -1.87 10.76 9.99
N ASP A 198 -1.80 9.44 9.84
CA ASP A 198 -0.68 8.75 9.24
C ASP A 198 -1.10 8.18 7.87
N PHE A 199 -0.26 8.41 6.85
CA PHE A 199 -0.49 7.92 5.49
C PHE A 199 0.77 7.28 4.91
N THR A 200 0.56 6.42 3.94
CA THR A 200 1.58 6.03 2.96
C THR A 200 1.23 6.62 1.62
N LEU A 201 2.17 7.32 0.99
CA LEU A 201 2.04 7.86 -0.37
C LEU A 201 2.89 7.00 -1.30
N VAL A 202 2.26 6.33 -2.25
CA VAL A 202 2.94 5.51 -3.26
C VAL A 202 2.86 6.22 -4.61
N SER A 203 4.02 6.47 -5.20
CA SER A 203 4.14 7.02 -6.55
C SER A 203 4.08 5.90 -7.57
N ILE A 204 3.21 6.03 -8.56
CA ILE A 204 2.96 5.07 -9.64
C ILE A 204 3.42 5.69 -10.95
N LYS A 205 3.98 4.85 -11.83
CA LYS A 205 4.43 5.26 -13.18
C LYS A 205 3.29 5.36 -14.16
#